data_395fa69fcaa8b6b65aae4f5a05003362
#
_entry.id   395fa69fcaa8b6b65aae4f5a05003362
#
_cell.length_a   1.000
_cell.length_b   1.000
_cell.length_c   1.000
_cell.angle_alpha   90.00
_cell.angle_beta   90.00
_cell.angle_gamma   90.00
#
_symmetry.space_group_name_H-M   'P 1'
#
loop_
_entity.id
_entity.type
_entity.pdbx_description
1 polymer ?
#
loop_
_entity_poly.entity_id
_entity_poly.type
_entity_poly.pdbx_seq_one_letter_code
_entity_poly.pdbx_strand_id
1 'polypeptide(L)'
;YNKLSGMTGTAMTEEAEFREIYKLDVIEIPTNKPLARIDENDVVYKTERAKYNAVIEKIIECNAKGQPVLVGTVTIEKSELLSAMLKRRGIKHNVLNAKHHEKEAEIIAQAGKLGAVTIATNMAGRGTDIMLGGNAEYLAKAQLRHDGLSEEMITEATGFAETDDTAIIEARAKFKEFYNKFKAEIAPEAEQVRNAGGLCIIGTERHESRRIDNQLRGRAGRQGDPGNTQFFVSLEDDLMRLFGGERVSAIMDTLRVEEDMPLENAMLSRTIESAQKKKEGMNFAIRKNVLQYDDVMNKQRELIYDQRNKVLNGDDIKDTIFKMIDDTVDSYCKIFLSDPIQDNWDLKGLREYFLGWVTDEGDLNFTTEELNRTDADDIAEQLKAKAHEKYAAREAEFGSDIVREMERVMLLRSVDTNWMDHIDAMDQLRQGIGLRAYGQHDPVVEYRNDSYDMFSAMTDTIREQTAKLVLSVRIKKNEEVKREKVAEETSTGDKPLTVRGKGEVSKNALCPCGSGKKYKRCCGKDID
;
A
#
# COMPACT_ATOMS: atom_id res chain seq x y z
N TYR A 1 -16.31 -2.02 0.73
CA TYR A 1 -17.19 -0.94 0.27
C TYR A 1 -18.43 -1.53 -0.41
N ASN A 2 -19.60 -0.96 -0.15
CA ASN A 2 -20.84 -1.41 -0.80
C ASN A 2 -20.92 -0.96 -2.27
N LYS A 3 -20.26 0.15 -2.61
CA LYS A 3 -20.13 0.67 -3.98
C LYS A 3 -18.72 1.22 -4.18
N LEU A 4 -18.15 0.92 -5.32
CA LEU A 4 -16.84 1.41 -5.75
C LEU A 4 -16.98 2.02 -7.14
N SER A 5 -16.50 3.25 -7.33
CA SER A 5 -16.42 3.90 -8.63
C SER A 5 -15.23 4.85 -8.66
N GLY A 6 -14.79 5.21 -9.85
CA GLY A 6 -13.70 6.15 -10.06
C GLY A 6 -13.77 6.82 -11.41
N MET A 7 -13.05 7.91 -11.60
CA MET A 7 -12.95 8.63 -12.87
C MET A 7 -11.50 8.87 -13.24
N THR A 8 -11.14 8.56 -14.48
CA THR A 8 -9.82 8.85 -15.04
C THR A 8 -9.89 8.90 -16.56
N GLY A 9 -9.07 9.73 -17.20
CA GLY A 9 -8.97 9.80 -18.66
C GLY A 9 -8.22 8.63 -19.31
N THR A 10 -7.74 7.64 -18.55
CA THR A 10 -6.88 6.57 -19.05
C THR A 10 -7.32 5.15 -18.61
N ALA A 11 -8.58 4.97 -18.22
CA ALA A 11 -9.07 3.67 -17.75
C ALA A 11 -9.20 2.62 -18.86
N MET A 12 -9.48 3.03 -20.09
CA MET A 12 -9.74 2.10 -21.21
C MET A 12 -8.57 1.15 -21.51
N THR A 13 -7.33 1.56 -21.24
CA THR A 13 -6.16 0.68 -21.43
C THR A 13 -6.14 -0.50 -20.48
N GLU A 14 -6.81 -0.39 -19.34
CA GLU A 14 -6.83 -1.37 -18.25
C GLU A 14 -8.26 -1.95 -18.03
N GLU A 15 -9.17 -1.80 -19.01
CA GLU A 15 -10.56 -2.24 -18.92
C GLU A 15 -10.68 -3.73 -18.51
N ALA A 16 -9.86 -4.59 -19.13
CA ALA A 16 -9.86 -6.02 -18.83
C ALA A 16 -9.54 -6.31 -17.35
N GLU A 17 -8.58 -5.58 -16.77
CA GLU A 17 -8.21 -5.70 -15.37
C GLU A 17 -9.33 -5.21 -14.44
N PHE A 18 -9.95 -4.06 -14.75
CA PHE A 18 -11.09 -3.55 -13.99
C PHE A 18 -12.26 -4.53 -13.98
N ARG A 19 -12.56 -5.12 -15.12
CA ARG A 19 -13.66 -6.10 -15.24
C ARG A 19 -13.34 -7.41 -14.51
N GLU A 20 -12.12 -7.93 -14.66
CA GLU A 20 -11.76 -9.24 -14.10
C GLU A 20 -11.59 -9.19 -12.58
N ILE A 21 -10.89 -8.17 -12.06
CA ILE A 21 -10.55 -8.08 -10.64
C ILE A 21 -11.67 -7.41 -9.82
N TYR A 22 -12.10 -6.22 -10.26
CA TYR A 22 -13.01 -5.38 -9.48
C TYR A 22 -14.48 -5.54 -9.89
N LYS A 23 -14.78 -6.28 -10.97
CA LYS A 23 -16.13 -6.43 -11.55
C LYS A 23 -16.74 -5.07 -11.93
N LEU A 24 -15.89 -4.15 -12.40
CA LEU A 24 -16.26 -2.81 -12.84
C LEU A 24 -16.22 -2.71 -14.35
N ASP A 25 -17.24 -2.09 -14.93
CA ASP A 25 -17.24 -1.71 -16.34
C ASP A 25 -16.60 -0.34 -16.52
N VAL A 26 -15.90 -0.16 -17.63
CA VAL A 26 -15.30 1.12 -18.00
C VAL A 26 -16.18 1.77 -19.09
N ILE A 27 -16.68 2.97 -18.80
CA ILE A 27 -17.56 3.72 -19.72
C ILE A 27 -16.82 4.98 -20.16
N GLU A 28 -16.67 5.16 -21.47
CA GLU A 28 -16.09 6.36 -22.06
C GLU A 28 -17.15 7.45 -22.17
N ILE A 29 -16.86 8.61 -21.54
CA ILE A 29 -17.70 9.79 -21.65
C ILE A 29 -17.06 10.72 -22.69
N PRO A 30 -17.78 11.12 -23.74
CA PRO A 30 -17.26 12.03 -24.76
C PRO A 30 -16.78 13.35 -24.16
N THR A 31 -15.69 13.89 -24.71
CA THR A 31 -15.14 15.19 -24.30
C THR A 31 -16.07 16.33 -24.67
N ASN A 32 -16.13 17.37 -23.82
CA ASN A 32 -16.95 18.59 -24.09
C ASN A 32 -16.53 19.31 -25.36
N LYS A 33 -15.23 19.37 -25.66
CA LYS A 33 -14.67 19.94 -26.89
C LYS A 33 -13.86 18.90 -27.65
N PRO A 34 -13.83 18.93 -28.98
CA PRO A 34 -13.01 18.04 -29.79
C PRO A 34 -11.53 18.13 -29.37
N LEU A 35 -10.82 17.03 -29.44
CA LEU A 35 -9.39 16.98 -29.19
C LEU A 35 -8.65 17.67 -30.36
N ALA A 36 -7.99 18.79 -30.07
CA ALA A 36 -7.19 19.56 -31.04
C ALA A 36 -5.68 19.17 -30.99
N ARG A 37 -5.28 18.35 -30.02
CA ARG A 37 -3.90 17.86 -29.88
C ARG A 37 -3.54 16.90 -30.98
N ILE A 38 -2.31 17.05 -31.50
CA ILE A 38 -1.72 16.16 -32.50
C ILE A 38 -0.74 15.21 -31.80
N ASP A 39 -0.99 13.91 -31.90
CA ASP A 39 -0.10 12.87 -31.39
C ASP A 39 0.76 12.36 -32.56
N GLU A 40 2.02 12.81 -32.62
CA GLU A 40 2.98 12.46 -33.67
C GLU A 40 3.47 11.01 -33.49
N ASN A 41 3.99 10.40 -34.56
CA ASN A 41 4.62 9.08 -34.50
C ASN A 41 5.88 9.12 -33.61
N ASP A 42 6.21 7.95 -33.06
CA ASP A 42 7.46 7.79 -32.32
C ASP A 42 8.66 7.92 -33.25
N VAL A 43 9.70 8.60 -32.78
CA VAL A 43 11.00 8.69 -33.46
C VAL A 43 11.95 7.72 -32.79
N VAL A 44 12.48 6.76 -33.56
CA VAL A 44 13.35 5.71 -33.03
C VAL A 44 14.79 5.94 -33.48
N TYR A 45 15.69 5.96 -32.51
CA TYR A 45 17.13 6.08 -32.70
C TYR A 45 17.86 4.80 -32.32
N LYS A 46 19.03 4.59 -32.88
CA LYS A 46 19.88 3.43 -32.57
C LYS A 46 20.43 3.52 -31.14
N THR A 47 20.91 4.71 -30.72
CA THR A 47 21.59 4.95 -29.45
C THR A 47 20.84 5.97 -28.59
N GLU A 48 20.98 5.87 -27.27
CA GLU A 48 20.46 6.89 -26.34
C GLU A 48 21.07 8.27 -26.58
N ARG A 49 22.35 8.32 -26.97
CA ARG A 49 23.07 9.56 -27.26
C ARG A 49 22.41 10.32 -28.42
N ALA A 50 22.13 9.65 -29.52
CA ALA A 50 21.47 10.24 -30.69
C ALA A 50 20.08 10.72 -30.34
N LYS A 51 19.31 9.92 -29.58
CA LYS A 51 18.00 10.28 -29.06
C LYS A 51 18.02 11.57 -28.25
N TYR A 52 18.93 11.70 -27.27
CA TYR A 52 18.99 12.92 -26.45
C TYR A 52 19.42 14.14 -27.24
N ASN A 53 20.31 14.01 -28.20
CA ASN A 53 20.66 15.11 -29.10
C ASN A 53 19.41 15.60 -29.87
N ALA A 54 18.63 14.69 -30.43
CA ALA A 54 17.41 15.00 -31.15
C ALA A 54 16.34 15.67 -30.26
N VAL A 55 16.19 15.17 -29.02
CA VAL A 55 15.29 15.79 -28.01
C VAL A 55 15.70 17.24 -27.75
N ILE A 56 17.00 17.52 -27.62
CA ILE A 56 17.51 18.87 -27.38
C ILE A 56 17.24 19.78 -28.57
N GLU A 57 17.50 19.31 -29.79
CA GLU A 57 17.22 20.11 -31.01
C GLU A 57 15.71 20.42 -31.13
N LYS A 58 14.82 19.45 -30.81
CA LYS A 58 13.37 19.68 -30.77
C LYS A 58 12.98 20.72 -29.72
N ILE A 59 13.59 20.68 -28.53
CA ILE A 59 13.37 21.67 -27.47
C ILE A 59 13.80 23.06 -27.95
N ILE A 60 14.96 23.18 -28.62
CA ILE A 60 15.46 24.44 -29.16
C ILE A 60 14.49 25.00 -30.23
N GLU A 61 14.02 24.15 -31.14
CA GLU A 61 13.04 24.53 -32.15
C GLU A 61 11.75 25.09 -31.54
N CYS A 62 11.17 24.38 -30.57
CA CYS A 62 9.95 24.82 -29.89
C CYS A 62 10.16 26.11 -29.10
N ASN A 63 11.28 26.20 -28.34
CA ASN A 63 11.60 27.40 -27.57
C ASN A 63 11.79 28.65 -28.47
N ALA A 64 12.44 28.49 -29.64
CA ALA A 64 12.61 29.55 -30.60
C ALA A 64 11.27 30.09 -31.19
N LYS A 65 10.24 29.22 -31.26
CA LYS A 65 8.87 29.58 -31.68
C LYS A 65 8.04 30.17 -30.52
N GLY A 66 8.57 30.22 -29.29
CA GLY A 66 7.85 30.58 -28.09
C GLY A 66 6.90 29.47 -27.58
N GLN A 67 6.95 28.27 -28.13
CA GLN A 67 6.13 27.16 -27.72
C GLN A 67 6.64 26.58 -26.40
N PRO A 68 5.79 26.44 -25.36
CA PRO A 68 6.20 25.79 -24.11
C PRO A 68 6.40 24.28 -24.30
N VAL A 69 7.39 23.73 -23.63
CA VAL A 69 7.77 22.31 -23.74
C VAL A 69 7.77 21.66 -22.36
N LEU A 70 7.08 20.52 -22.26
CA LEU A 70 7.16 19.62 -21.12
C LEU A 70 7.83 18.31 -21.55
N VAL A 71 8.99 18.02 -20.97
CA VAL A 71 9.74 16.80 -21.25
C VAL A 71 9.50 15.78 -20.14
N GLY A 72 8.94 14.64 -20.49
CA GLY A 72 8.76 13.50 -19.59
C GLY A 72 9.96 12.56 -19.62
N THR A 73 10.55 12.27 -18.45
CA THR A 73 11.62 11.29 -18.27
C THR A 73 11.19 10.17 -17.33
N VAL A 74 11.73 8.97 -17.50
CA VAL A 74 11.36 7.79 -16.70
C VAL A 74 12.05 7.82 -15.34
N THR A 75 13.32 8.23 -15.26
CA THR A 75 14.09 8.25 -14.02
C THR A 75 14.64 9.64 -13.68
N ILE A 76 15.06 9.80 -12.41
CA ILE A 76 15.67 11.05 -11.92
C ILE A 76 17.02 11.28 -12.62
N GLU A 77 17.84 10.23 -12.78
CA GLU A 77 19.15 10.29 -13.41
C GLU A 77 19.05 10.82 -14.85
N LYS A 78 18.07 10.32 -15.62
CA LYS A 78 17.80 10.76 -16.99
C LYS A 78 17.33 12.22 -17.03
N SER A 79 16.58 12.68 -16.03
CA SER A 79 16.17 14.09 -15.91
C SER A 79 17.38 15.00 -15.61
N GLU A 80 18.28 14.58 -14.74
CA GLU A 80 19.50 15.31 -14.41
C GLU A 80 20.50 15.36 -15.59
N LEU A 81 20.64 14.24 -16.31
CA LEU A 81 21.45 14.16 -17.52
C LEU A 81 20.96 15.17 -18.58
N LEU A 82 19.66 15.14 -18.90
CA LEU A 82 19.07 16.04 -19.88
C LEU A 82 19.20 17.51 -19.42
N SER A 83 19.00 17.79 -18.13
CA SER A 83 19.19 19.13 -17.55
C SER A 83 20.65 19.60 -17.73
N ALA A 84 21.63 18.75 -17.49
CA ALA A 84 23.04 19.10 -17.69
C ALA A 84 23.35 19.41 -19.19
N MET A 85 22.76 18.65 -20.11
CA MET A 85 22.91 18.88 -21.54
C MET A 85 22.25 20.19 -21.99
N LEU A 86 21.04 20.53 -21.51
CA LEU A 86 20.36 21.79 -21.82
C LEU A 86 21.10 23.00 -21.24
N LYS A 87 21.67 22.90 -20.03
CA LYS A 87 22.53 23.94 -19.44
C LYS A 87 23.73 24.26 -20.32
N ARG A 88 24.37 23.22 -20.88
CA ARG A 88 25.52 23.41 -21.81
C ARG A 88 25.13 24.13 -23.10
N ARG A 89 23.85 23.99 -23.54
CA ARG A 89 23.29 24.70 -24.70
C ARG A 89 22.71 26.06 -24.36
N GLY A 90 22.76 26.48 -23.08
CA GLY A 90 22.27 27.78 -22.63
C GLY A 90 20.74 27.91 -22.55
N ILE A 91 19.99 26.81 -22.57
CA ILE A 91 18.53 26.80 -22.49
C ILE A 91 18.10 26.90 -21.03
N LYS A 92 17.33 27.95 -20.70
CA LYS A 92 16.69 28.09 -19.38
C LYS A 92 15.59 27.06 -19.25
N HIS A 93 15.61 26.30 -18.16
CA HIS A 93 14.62 25.26 -17.91
C HIS A 93 14.42 25.01 -16.42
N ASN A 94 13.28 24.45 -16.06
CA ASN A 94 12.96 23.98 -14.72
C ASN A 94 13.02 22.45 -14.70
N VAL A 95 13.44 21.88 -13.55
CA VAL A 95 13.47 20.42 -13.34
C VAL A 95 12.55 20.07 -12.17
N LEU A 96 11.64 19.15 -12.43
CA LEU A 96 10.73 18.58 -11.44
C LEU A 96 11.10 17.12 -11.20
N ASN A 97 11.58 16.84 -10.02
CA ASN A 97 11.85 15.50 -9.56
C ASN A 97 11.48 15.39 -8.08
N ALA A 98 11.47 14.17 -7.54
CA ALA A 98 11.12 13.89 -6.15
C ALA A 98 11.96 14.64 -5.08
N LYS A 99 13.06 15.29 -5.49
CA LYS A 99 13.93 16.08 -4.58
C LYS A 99 13.36 17.49 -4.29
N HIS A 100 12.37 17.97 -5.05
CA HIS A 100 11.88 19.35 -5.01
C HIS A 100 10.35 19.47 -4.88
N HIS A 101 9.73 18.66 -4.02
CA HIS A 101 8.28 18.61 -3.84
C HIS A 101 7.63 19.95 -3.48
N GLU A 102 8.29 20.79 -2.69
CA GLU A 102 7.71 22.05 -2.20
C GLU A 102 7.45 23.06 -3.34
N LYS A 103 8.24 23.02 -4.41
CA LYS A 103 8.13 23.91 -5.56
C LYS A 103 7.40 23.30 -6.77
N GLU A 104 6.96 22.05 -6.65
CA GLU A 104 6.39 21.30 -7.75
C GLU A 104 5.14 21.99 -8.32
N ALA A 105 4.21 22.35 -7.45
CA ALA A 105 2.95 23.01 -7.85
C ALA A 105 3.20 24.37 -8.53
N GLU A 106 4.19 25.14 -8.04
CA GLU A 106 4.58 26.42 -8.63
C GLU A 106 5.13 26.26 -10.05
N ILE A 107 6.09 25.34 -10.21
CA ILE A 107 6.75 25.13 -11.50
C ILE A 107 5.75 24.60 -12.54
N ILE A 108 4.90 23.64 -12.15
CA ILE A 108 3.88 23.08 -13.06
C ILE A 108 2.83 24.12 -13.43
N ALA A 109 2.38 24.94 -12.49
CA ALA A 109 1.41 26.00 -12.76
C ALA A 109 1.92 27.01 -13.81
N GLN A 110 3.24 27.16 -13.92
CA GLN A 110 3.89 28.09 -14.85
C GLN A 110 4.53 27.38 -16.08
N ALA A 111 4.38 26.06 -16.20
CA ALA A 111 4.94 25.29 -17.31
C ALA A 111 4.32 25.61 -18.67
N GLY A 112 3.13 26.24 -18.70
CA GLY A 112 2.44 26.69 -19.89
C GLY A 112 2.80 28.10 -20.39
N LYS A 113 3.76 28.80 -19.76
CA LYS A 113 4.22 30.13 -20.19
C LYS A 113 4.95 30.09 -21.51
N LEU A 114 4.97 31.23 -22.21
CA LEU A 114 5.65 31.38 -23.49
C LEU A 114 7.12 30.96 -23.41
N GLY A 115 7.52 30.01 -24.25
CA GLY A 115 8.87 29.49 -24.31
C GLY A 115 9.39 28.77 -23.04
N ALA A 116 8.51 28.42 -22.11
CA ALA A 116 8.89 27.69 -20.91
C ALA A 116 9.38 26.28 -21.27
N VAL A 117 10.48 25.83 -20.66
CA VAL A 117 10.97 24.46 -20.78
C VAL A 117 10.96 23.82 -19.39
N THR A 118 10.24 22.71 -19.26
CA THR A 118 10.12 21.99 -18.00
C THR A 118 10.46 20.51 -18.22
N ILE A 119 11.39 19.98 -17.44
CA ILE A 119 11.70 18.55 -17.40
C ILE A 119 10.98 17.98 -16.17
N ALA A 120 10.16 16.97 -16.36
CA ALA A 120 9.46 16.31 -15.27
C ALA A 120 9.74 14.80 -15.28
N THR A 121 10.11 14.23 -14.13
CA THR A 121 10.06 12.79 -13.98
C THR A 121 8.62 12.32 -13.98
N ASN A 122 8.43 11.08 -14.39
CA ASN A 122 7.12 10.46 -14.49
C ASN A 122 6.24 10.77 -13.27
N MET A 123 5.00 11.21 -13.52
CA MET A 123 3.99 11.56 -12.51
C MET A 123 4.21 12.87 -11.74
N ALA A 124 5.33 13.58 -11.88
CA ALA A 124 5.50 14.89 -11.27
C ALA A 124 4.42 15.87 -11.76
N GLY A 125 3.84 16.63 -10.85
CA GLY A 125 2.75 17.59 -11.14
C GLY A 125 1.40 16.94 -11.45
N ARG A 126 1.16 15.69 -11.10
CA ARG A 126 -0.16 15.07 -11.21
C ARG A 126 -1.15 15.79 -10.28
N GLY A 127 -2.36 16.10 -10.79
CA GLY A 127 -3.37 16.84 -10.04
C GLY A 127 -3.32 18.37 -10.25
N THR A 128 -2.23 18.90 -10.85
CA THR A 128 -2.13 20.32 -11.20
C THR A 128 -2.36 20.51 -12.70
N ASP A 129 -3.19 21.46 -13.06
CA ASP A 129 -3.49 21.77 -14.45
C ASP A 129 -2.44 22.71 -15.05
N ILE A 130 -2.01 22.43 -16.30
CA ILE A 130 -1.09 23.28 -17.05
C ILE A 130 -1.93 24.18 -17.96
N MET A 131 -2.06 25.44 -17.56
CA MET A 131 -2.79 26.45 -18.31
C MET A 131 -1.84 27.16 -19.27
N LEU A 132 -2.27 27.36 -20.53
CA LEU A 132 -1.49 28.10 -21.51
C LEU A 132 -1.36 29.58 -21.09
N GLY A 133 -0.13 30.12 -21.13
CA GLY A 133 0.21 31.45 -20.63
C GLY A 133 0.48 31.52 -19.13
N GLY A 134 0.10 30.49 -18.35
CA GLY A 134 0.28 30.42 -16.90
C GLY A 134 -1.04 30.26 -16.13
N ASN A 135 -0.97 30.02 -14.84
CA ASN A 135 -2.13 29.79 -13.98
C ASN A 135 -2.44 31.02 -13.11
N ALA A 136 -3.50 31.75 -13.45
CA ALA A 136 -3.95 32.96 -12.74
C ALA A 136 -4.41 32.63 -11.31
N GLU A 137 -5.05 31.49 -11.08
CA GLU A 137 -5.50 31.06 -9.77
C GLU A 137 -4.32 30.85 -8.81
N TYR A 138 -3.28 30.17 -9.31
CA TYR A 138 -2.05 29.96 -8.53
C TYR A 138 -1.40 31.30 -8.15
N LEU A 139 -1.30 32.24 -9.09
CA LEU A 139 -0.74 33.59 -8.85
C LEU A 139 -1.56 34.36 -7.82
N ALA A 140 -2.90 34.30 -7.91
CA ALA A 140 -3.78 34.94 -6.95
C ALA A 140 -3.63 34.35 -5.53
N LYS A 141 -3.54 33.03 -5.41
CA LYS A 141 -3.26 32.35 -4.13
C LYS A 141 -1.88 32.74 -3.57
N ALA A 142 -0.86 32.80 -4.43
CA ALA A 142 0.49 33.22 -4.02
C ALA A 142 0.50 34.67 -3.52
N GLN A 143 -0.27 35.57 -4.16
CA GLN A 143 -0.40 36.96 -3.72
C GLN A 143 -1.11 37.04 -2.37
N LEU A 144 -2.17 36.28 -2.13
CA LEU A 144 -2.84 36.24 -0.82
C LEU A 144 -1.92 35.72 0.30
N ARG A 145 -1.05 34.74 0.01
CA ARG A 145 0.00 34.29 0.95
C ARG A 145 0.98 35.40 1.28
N HIS A 146 1.42 36.13 0.24
CA HIS A 146 2.32 37.27 0.42
C HIS A 146 1.67 38.39 1.25
N ASP A 147 0.37 38.57 1.12
CA ASP A 147 -0.42 39.53 1.90
C ASP A 147 -0.72 39.04 3.33
N GLY A 148 -0.21 37.86 3.72
CA GLY A 148 -0.25 37.33 5.08
C GLY A 148 -1.51 36.54 5.45
N LEU A 149 -2.34 36.11 4.49
CA LEU A 149 -3.49 35.24 4.77
C LEU A 149 -3.01 33.81 5.07
N SER A 150 -3.67 33.14 6.02
CA SER A 150 -3.41 31.74 6.35
C SER A 150 -3.89 30.80 5.25
N GLU A 151 -3.30 29.60 5.17
CA GLU A 151 -3.70 28.58 4.18
C GLU A 151 -5.16 28.16 4.34
N GLU A 152 -5.66 28.12 5.57
CA GLU A 152 -7.06 27.84 5.86
C GLU A 152 -7.97 28.92 5.24
N MET A 153 -7.64 30.19 5.46
CA MET A 153 -8.38 31.34 4.89
C MET A 153 -8.32 31.35 3.37
N ILE A 154 -7.17 30.99 2.77
CA ILE A 154 -7.04 30.90 1.30
C ILE A 154 -7.91 29.76 0.75
N THR A 155 -7.99 28.65 1.45
CA THR A 155 -8.84 27.51 1.09
C THR A 155 -10.32 27.91 1.13
N GLU A 156 -10.77 28.59 2.18
CA GLU A 156 -12.13 29.11 2.30
C GLU A 156 -12.44 30.21 1.29
N ALA A 157 -11.45 31.06 0.97
CA ALA A 157 -11.58 32.11 -0.05
C ALA A 157 -11.79 31.53 -1.47
N THR A 158 -11.26 30.33 -1.74
CA THR A 158 -11.42 29.64 -3.03
C THR A 158 -12.57 28.64 -3.03
N GLY A 159 -13.17 28.36 -1.87
CA GLY A 159 -14.31 27.48 -1.71
C GLY A 159 -15.63 28.09 -2.22
N PHE A 160 -16.60 27.20 -2.49
CA PHE A 160 -17.94 27.57 -2.96
C PHE A 160 -19.03 27.48 -1.86
N ALA A 161 -18.65 27.11 -0.63
CA ALA A 161 -19.60 26.99 0.47
C ALA A 161 -20.20 28.35 0.83
N GLU A 162 -21.48 28.43 1.05
CA GLU A 162 -22.12 29.64 1.56
C GLU A 162 -21.62 29.92 2.99
N THR A 163 -21.29 31.18 3.27
CA THR A 163 -20.79 31.61 4.59
C THR A 163 -21.23 33.04 4.88
N ASP A 164 -21.54 33.30 6.14
CA ASP A 164 -21.85 34.63 6.65
C ASP A 164 -20.62 35.29 7.32
N ASP A 165 -19.48 34.62 7.34
CA ASP A 165 -18.25 35.16 7.91
C ASP A 165 -17.69 36.27 7.04
N THR A 166 -17.66 37.49 7.58
CA THR A 166 -17.20 38.70 6.90
C THR A 166 -15.73 38.61 6.47
N ALA A 167 -14.88 37.94 7.26
CA ALA A 167 -13.46 37.77 6.91
C ALA A 167 -13.28 36.87 5.69
N ILE A 168 -14.08 35.82 5.57
CA ILE A 168 -14.06 34.91 4.41
C ILE A 168 -14.61 35.65 3.17
N ILE A 169 -15.67 36.43 3.33
CA ILE A 169 -16.27 37.23 2.23
C ILE A 169 -15.26 38.26 1.69
N GLU A 170 -14.53 38.95 2.56
CA GLU A 170 -13.46 39.87 2.18
C GLU A 170 -12.30 39.17 1.48
N ALA A 171 -11.88 38.02 1.98
CA ALA A 171 -10.84 37.18 1.37
C ALA A 171 -11.25 36.71 -0.04
N ARG A 172 -12.53 36.33 -0.24
CA ARG A 172 -13.10 35.98 -1.55
C ARG A 172 -13.10 37.14 -2.50
N ALA A 173 -13.45 38.34 -2.04
CA ALA A 173 -13.43 39.55 -2.87
C ALA A 173 -11.98 39.85 -3.33
N LYS A 174 -10.99 39.83 -2.43
CA LYS A 174 -9.58 40.03 -2.77
C LYS A 174 -9.07 38.95 -3.74
N PHE A 175 -9.41 37.67 -3.49
CA PHE A 175 -9.05 36.58 -4.39
C PHE A 175 -9.59 36.83 -5.80
N LYS A 176 -10.86 37.19 -5.92
CA LYS A 176 -11.52 37.47 -7.21
C LYS A 176 -10.88 38.65 -7.93
N GLU A 177 -10.50 39.71 -7.21
CA GLU A 177 -9.78 40.86 -7.75
C GLU A 177 -8.43 40.46 -8.34
N PHE A 178 -7.58 39.76 -7.56
CA PHE A 178 -6.28 39.27 -8.01
C PHE A 178 -6.40 38.26 -9.14
N TYR A 179 -7.36 37.35 -9.06
CA TYR A 179 -7.61 36.38 -10.13
C TYR A 179 -7.96 37.09 -11.46
N ASN A 180 -8.88 38.07 -11.43
CA ASN A 180 -9.26 38.80 -12.63
C ASN A 180 -8.10 39.64 -13.19
N LYS A 181 -7.31 40.26 -12.34
CA LYS A 181 -6.11 40.99 -12.72
C LYS A 181 -5.10 40.07 -13.44
N PHE A 182 -4.69 38.97 -12.79
CA PHE A 182 -3.73 38.04 -13.39
C PHE A 182 -4.27 37.37 -14.63
N LYS A 183 -5.57 37.06 -14.69
CA LYS A 183 -6.21 36.53 -15.90
C LYS A 183 -6.14 37.49 -17.08
N ALA A 184 -6.32 38.77 -16.84
CA ALA A 184 -6.21 39.80 -17.90
C ALA A 184 -4.73 39.96 -18.34
N GLU A 185 -3.77 39.88 -17.43
CA GLU A 185 -2.33 39.94 -17.74
C GLU A 185 -1.86 38.74 -18.57
N ILE A 186 -2.37 37.52 -18.24
CA ILE A 186 -1.98 36.25 -18.89
C ILE A 186 -2.65 36.09 -20.28
N ALA A 187 -3.84 36.68 -20.51
CA ALA A 187 -4.62 36.44 -21.71
C ALA A 187 -3.86 36.67 -23.04
N PRO A 188 -3.07 37.78 -23.21
CA PRO A 188 -2.28 37.98 -24.41
C PRO A 188 -1.20 36.94 -24.63
N GLU A 189 -0.52 36.50 -23.55
CA GLU A 189 0.50 35.47 -23.60
C GLU A 189 -0.11 34.10 -23.94
N ALA A 190 -1.27 33.78 -23.38
CA ALA A 190 -1.99 32.55 -23.68
C ALA A 190 -2.36 32.43 -25.16
N GLU A 191 -2.75 33.56 -25.78
CA GLU A 191 -3.06 33.61 -27.22
C GLU A 191 -1.80 33.41 -28.07
N GLN A 192 -0.68 34.01 -27.69
CA GLN A 192 0.60 33.79 -28.37
C GLN A 192 1.02 32.29 -28.30
N VAL A 193 0.86 31.67 -27.13
CA VAL A 193 1.16 30.23 -26.95
C VAL A 193 0.22 29.36 -27.80
N ARG A 194 -1.07 29.69 -27.89
CA ARG A 194 -2.00 28.95 -28.78
C ARG A 194 -1.56 29.07 -30.24
N ASN A 195 -1.19 30.26 -30.68
CA ASN A 195 -0.71 30.50 -32.04
C ASN A 195 0.63 29.83 -32.35
N ALA A 196 1.49 29.63 -31.33
CA ALA A 196 2.73 28.84 -31.41
C ALA A 196 2.50 27.33 -31.46
N GLY A 197 1.24 26.85 -31.33
CA GLY A 197 0.89 25.42 -31.37
C GLY A 197 0.54 24.81 -30.01
N GLY A 198 0.41 25.63 -28.96
CA GLY A 198 0.08 25.14 -27.60
C GLY A 198 1.23 24.42 -26.91
N LEU A 199 0.92 23.59 -25.92
CA LEU A 199 1.93 22.85 -25.15
C LEU A 199 2.50 21.68 -25.96
N CYS A 200 3.82 21.62 -26.09
CA CYS A 200 4.55 20.49 -26.67
C CYS A 200 4.95 19.51 -25.58
N ILE A 201 4.58 18.24 -25.74
CA ILE A 201 5.00 17.14 -24.87
C ILE A 201 6.06 16.31 -25.58
N ILE A 202 7.21 16.14 -24.94
CA ILE A 202 8.28 15.27 -25.41
C ILE A 202 8.45 14.13 -24.41
N GLY A 203 8.18 12.89 -24.80
CA GLY A 203 8.55 11.71 -24.04
C GLY A 203 9.94 11.24 -24.43
N THR A 204 10.86 11.08 -23.48
CA THR A 204 12.23 10.60 -23.77
C THR A 204 12.31 9.09 -23.88
N GLU A 205 11.25 8.39 -23.52
CA GLU A 205 11.10 6.93 -23.59
C GLU A 205 9.63 6.56 -23.54
N ARG A 206 9.31 5.35 -23.99
CA ARG A 206 8.01 4.71 -23.70
C ARG A 206 8.05 4.04 -22.34
N HIS A 207 7.00 4.23 -21.56
CA HIS A 207 6.82 3.56 -20.27
C HIS A 207 6.38 2.11 -20.46
N GLU A 208 6.48 1.30 -19.41
CA GLU A 208 6.00 -0.08 -19.41
C GLU A 208 4.47 -0.19 -19.58
N SER A 209 3.71 0.88 -19.31
CA SER A 209 2.26 0.95 -19.46
C SER A 209 1.85 2.11 -20.34
N ARG A 210 1.00 1.83 -21.35
CA ARG A 210 0.40 2.83 -22.22
C ARG A 210 -0.42 3.86 -21.44
N ARG A 211 -0.98 3.47 -20.31
CA ARG A 211 -1.72 4.37 -19.41
C ARG A 211 -0.86 5.55 -18.96
N ILE A 212 0.40 5.30 -18.64
CA ILE A 212 1.34 6.34 -18.20
C ILE A 212 1.68 7.27 -19.37
N ASP A 213 1.95 6.73 -20.55
CA ASP A 213 2.17 7.52 -21.75
C ASP A 213 0.97 8.41 -22.09
N ASN A 214 -0.24 7.88 -21.98
CA ASN A 214 -1.48 8.63 -22.20
C ASN A 214 -1.70 9.72 -21.13
N GLN A 215 -1.29 9.49 -19.89
CA GLN A 215 -1.31 10.52 -18.85
C GLN A 215 -0.32 11.66 -19.14
N LEU A 216 0.85 11.33 -19.69
CA LEU A 216 1.81 12.35 -20.14
C LEU A 216 1.26 13.13 -21.33
N ARG A 217 0.77 12.46 -22.38
CA ARG A 217 0.12 13.09 -23.53
C ARG A 217 -1.06 13.98 -23.12
N GLY A 218 -1.85 13.51 -22.15
CA GLY A 218 -3.01 14.22 -21.62
C GLY A 218 -2.70 15.51 -20.86
N ARG A 219 -1.43 15.86 -20.70
CA ARG A 219 -1.02 17.18 -20.19
C ARG A 219 -1.21 18.28 -21.21
N ALA A 220 -1.19 17.97 -22.51
CA ALA A 220 -1.48 18.90 -23.61
C ALA A 220 -2.89 18.69 -24.19
N GLY A 221 -3.42 19.70 -24.88
CA GLY A 221 -4.72 19.64 -25.56
C GLY A 221 -5.92 19.69 -24.63
N ARG A 222 -5.79 20.29 -23.46
CA ARG A 222 -6.88 20.43 -22.48
C ARG A 222 -7.89 21.49 -22.93
N GLN A 223 -9.17 21.27 -22.64
CA GLN A 223 -10.26 22.19 -22.94
C GLN A 223 -10.36 22.63 -24.43
N GLY A 224 -9.86 21.76 -25.34
CA GLY A 224 -9.82 22.05 -26.77
C GLY A 224 -8.69 22.98 -27.22
N ASP A 225 -7.72 23.26 -26.35
CA ASP A 225 -6.49 23.96 -26.72
C ASP A 225 -5.63 23.12 -27.68
N PRO A 226 -4.85 23.74 -28.58
CA PRO A 226 -3.88 23.04 -29.41
C PRO A 226 -2.74 22.46 -28.55
N GLY A 227 -2.03 21.51 -29.11
CA GLY A 227 -0.85 20.89 -28.51
C GLY A 227 -0.30 19.81 -29.40
N ASN A 228 0.93 19.41 -29.17
CA ASN A 228 1.51 18.26 -29.86
C ASN A 228 2.28 17.37 -28.91
N THR A 229 2.34 16.08 -29.21
CA THR A 229 3.08 15.12 -28.42
C THR A 229 3.93 14.22 -29.30
N GLN A 230 5.16 13.96 -28.89
CA GLN A 230 6.07 13.07 -29.61
C GLN A 230 6.93 12.28 -28.63
N PHE A 231 7.14 10.98 -28.89
CA PHE A 231 8.06 10.16 -28.12
C PHE A 231 9.33 9.90 -28.91
N PHE A 232 10.46 10.09 -28.24
CA PHE A 232 11.80 9.78 -28.74
C PHE A 232 12.29 8.53 -28.05
N VAL A 233 12.52 7.47 -28.80
CA VAL A 233 12.83 6.14 -28.28
C VAL A 233 14.19 5.69 -28.79
N SER A 234 14.96 4.99 -27.99
CA SER A 234 16.20 4.32 -28.40
C SER A 234 16.05 2.81 -28.35
N LEU A 235 16.78 2.09 -29.21
CA LEU A 235 16.88 0.63 -29.10
C LEU A 235 17.57 0.16 -27.81
N GLU A 236 18.31 1.06 -27.16
CA GLU A 236 18.97 0.82 -25.87
C GLU A 236 18.02 1.02 -24.67
N ASP A 237 16.82 1.61 -24.86
CA ASP A 237 15.84 1.79 -23.80
C ASP A 237 15.33 0.44 -23.27
N ASP A 238 15.03 0.36 -21.97
CA ASP A 238 14.69 -0.89 -21.28
C ASP A 238 13.53 -1.66 -21.93
N LEU A 239 12.48 -0.97 -22.34
CA LEU A 239 11.34 -1.59 -23.02
C LEU A 239 11.77 -2.25 -24.35
N MET A 240 12.63 -1.57 -25.11
CA MET A 240 13.12 -2.07 -26.40
C MET A 240 14.06 -3.25 -26.22
N ARG A 241 14.95 -3.21 -25.24
CA ARG A 241 15.87 -4.34 -24.93
C ARG A 241 15.10 -5.61 -24.56
N LEU A 242 14.02 -5.49 -23.79
CA LEU A 242 13.21 -6.64 -23.34
C LEU A 242 12.40 -7.30 -24.47
N PHE A 243 11.98 -6.55 -25.49
CA PHE A 243 11.00 -7.00 -26.48
C PHE A 243 11.50 -7.03 -27.94
N GLY A 244 12.78 -7.10 -28.15
CA GLY A 244 13.35 -7.37 -29.48
C GLY A 244 14.17 -6.24 -30.06
N GLY A 245 14.68 -5.32 -29.25
CA GLY A 245 15.62 -4.29 -29.67
C GLY A 245 16.83 -4.86 -30.41
N GLU A 246 17.32 -6.03 -29.99
CA GLU A 246 18.42 -6.71 -30.67
C GLU A 246 18.12 -7.10 -32.12
N ARG A 247 16.89 -7.57 -32.42
CA ARG A 247 16.48 -7.91 -33.79
C ARG A 247 16.37 -6.66 -34.67
N VAL A 248 15.81 -5.60 -34.13
CA VAL A 248 15.70 -4.33 -34.87
C VAL A 248 17.07 -3.70 -35.04
N SER A 249 17.95 -3.78 -34.03
CA SER A 249 19.35 -3.34 -34.13
C SER A 249 20.11 -4.09 -35.24
N ALA A 250 20.01 -5.42 -35.29
CA ALA A 250 20.64 -6.23 -36.34
C ALA A 250 20.15 -5.88 -37.76
N ILE A 251 18.85 -5.57 -37.89
CA ILE A 251 18.28 -5.10 -39.17
C ILE A 251 18.88 -3.72 -39.54
N MET A 252 18.94 -2.79 -38.58
CA MET A 252 19.54 -1.47 -38.80
C MET A 252 21.02 -1.54 -39.17
N ASP A 253 21.77 -2.44 -38.52
CA ASP A 253 23.17 -2.69 -38.83
C ASP A 253 23.36 -3.24 -40.27
N THR A 254 22.46 -4.16 -40.66
CA THR A 254 22.44 -4.72 -42.02
C THR A 254 22.12 -3.65 -43.06
N LEU A 255 21.21 -2.74 -42.75
CA LEU A 255 20.83 -1.63 -43.64
C LEU A 255 21.82 -0.45 -43.58
N ARG A 256 22.88 -0.54 -42.74
CA ARG A 256 23.87 0.53 -42.52
C ARG A 256 23.25 1.88 -42.18
N VAL A 257 22.21 1.88 -41.33
CA VAL A 257 21.59 3.09 -40.85
C VAL A 257 22.57 3.85 -39.96
N GLU A 258 22.80 5.13 -40.22
CA GLU A 258 23.67 6.00 -39.42
C GLU A 258 23.09 6.16 -38.02
N GLU A 259 23.93 6.35 -36.97
CA GLU A 259 23.50 6.43 -35.57
C GLU A 259 22.51 7.58 -35.31
N ASP A 260 22.72 8.71 -35.96
CA ASP A 260 21.92 9.93 -35.79
C ASP A 260 20.68 9.98 -36.71
N MET A 261 20.48 8.98 -37.56
CA MET A 261 19.34 8.95 -38.49
C MET A 261 18.04 8.56 -37.76
N PRO A 262 17.02 9.44 -37.77
CA PRO A 262 15.74 9.13 -37.17
C PRO A 262 14.95 8.13 -38.03
N LEU A 263 14.32 7.15 -37.39
CA LEU A 263 13.37 6.27 -38.03
C LEU A 263 11.97 6.61 -37.56
N GLU A 264 11.23 7.24 -38.45
CA GLU A 264 9.80 7.56 -38.23
C GLU A 264 8.97 6.65 -39.10
N ASN A 265 8.35 5.63 -38.46
CA ASN A 265 7.47 4.72 -39.18
C ASN A 265 6.35 4.24 -38.27
N ALA A 266 5.12 4.37 -38.74
CA ALA A 266 3.93 3.87 -38.04
C ALA A 266 4.00 2.39 -37.69
N MET A 267 4.77 1.57 -38.44
CA MET A 267 4.99 0.15 -38.14
C MET A 267 5.84 -0.01 -36.87
N LEU A 268 6.85 0.82 -36.67
CA LEU A 268 7.69 0.81 -35.47
C LEU A 268 6.87 1.20 -34.23
N SER A 269 6.09 2.26 -34.31
CA SER A 269 5.19 2.68 -33.22
C SER A 269 4.21 1.56 -32.82
N ARG A 270 3.65 0.83 -33.79
CA ARG A 270 2.78 -0.34 -33.50
C ARG A 270 3.55 -1.50 -32.84
N THR A 271 4.81 -1.70 -33.23
CA THR A 271 5.66 -2.73 -32.62
C THR A 271 5.95 -2.41 -31.16
N ILE A 272 6.25 -1.14 -30.86
CA ILE A 272 6.47 -0.65 -29.50
C ILE A 272 5.19 -0.80 -28.67
N GLU A 273 4.03 -0.41 -29.21
CA GLU A 273 2.74 -0.60 -28.55
C GLU A 273 2.43 -2.08 -28.26
N SER A 274 2.78 -2.98 -29.18
CA SER A 274 2.64 -4.42 -28.97
C SER A 274 3.54 -4.93 -27.84
N ALA A 275 4.77 -4.40 -27.73
CA ALA A 275 5.68 -4.70 -26.63
C ALA A 275 5.11 -4.22 -25.28
N GLN A 276 4.57 -3.01 -25.24
CA GLN A 276 3.88 -2.48 -24.04
C GLN A 276 2.70 -3.37 -23.64
N LYS A 277 1.83 -3.77 -24.58
CA LYS A 277 0.70 -4.67 -24.32
C LYS A 277 1.15 -6.01 -23.72
N LYS A 278 2.26 -6.56 -24.19
CA LYS A 278 2.83 -7.79 -23.61
C LYS A 278 3.33 -7.57 -22.19
N LYS A 279 4.01 -6.45 -21.93
CA LYS A 279 4.50 -6.10 -20.59
C LYS A 279 3.33 -5.85 -19.63
N GLU A 280 2.30 -5.12 -20.07
CA GLU A 280 1.06 -4.91 -19.32
C GLU A 280 0.40 -6.25 -18.95
N GLY A 281 0.29 -7.17 -19.91
CA GLY A 281 -0.25 -8.51 -19.68
C GLY A 281 0.56 -9.33 -18.67
N MET A 282 1.90 -9.28 -18.75
CA MET A 282 2.76 -9.93 -17.75
C MET A 282 2.55 -9.33 -16.34
N ASN A 283 2.55 -8.01 -16.25
CA ASN A 283 2.34 -7.32 -14.97
C ASN A 283 0.94 -7.59 -14.41
N PHE A 284 -0.07 -7.64 -15.27
CA PHE A 284 -1.42 -8.04 -14.89
C PHE A 284 -1.48 -9.48 -14.34
N ALA A 285 -0.84 -10.44 -15.03
CA ALA A 285 -0.78 -11.82 -14.58
C ALA A 285 -0.10 -11.94 -13.20
N ILE A 286 1.00 -11.19 -12.97
CA ILE A 286 1.67 -11.15 -11.66
C ILE A 286 0.72 -10.60 -10.58
N ARG A 287 0.05 -9.46 -10.84
CA ARG A 287 -0.91 -8.87 -9.87
C ARG A 287 -2.07 -9.82 -9.58
N LYS A 288 -2.60 -10.48 -10.62
CA LYS A 288 -3.68 -11.47 -10.47
C LYS A 288 -3.26 -12.64 -9.58
N ASN A 289 -2.06 -13.19 -9.81
CA ASN A 289 -1.53 -14.27 -8.97
C ASN A 289 -1.37 -13.83 -7.50
N VAL A 290 -0.82 -12.63 -7.27
CA VAL A 290 -0.69 -12.09 -5.90
C VAL A 290 -2.06 -11.99 -5.23
N LEU A 291 -3.09 -11.49 -5.93
CA LEU A 291 -4.44 -11.41 -5.40
C LEU A 291 -5.04 -12.76 -5.07
N GLN A 292 -4.80 -13.79 -5.90
CA GLN A 292 -5.31 -15.14 -5.65
C GLN A 292 -4.75 -15.76 -4.35
N TYR A 293 -3.48 -15.49 -4.02
CA TYR A 293 -2.89 -15.86 -2.74
C TYR A 293 -3.44 -15.02 -1.59
N ASP A 294 -3.59 -13.72 -1.79
CA ASP A 294 -4.08 -12.79 -0.75
C ASP A 294 -5.55 -13.04 -0.41
N ASP A 295 -6.38 -13.45 -1.36
CA ASP A 295 -7.79 -13.80 -1.14
C ASP A 295 -7.96 -14.94 -0.13
N VAL A 296 -7.03 -15.92 -0.13
CA VAL A 296 -7.06 -17.02 0.84
C VAL A 296 -6.82 -16.50 2.24
N MET A 297 -5.75 -15.70 2.40
CA MET A 297 -5.40 -15.08 3.68
C MET A 297 -6.47 -14.10 4.17
N ASN A 298 -7.11 -13.36 3.27
CA ASN A 298 -8.18 -12.43 3.63
C ASN A 298 -9.40 -13.14 4.22
N LYS A 299 -9.83 -14.26 3.62
CA LYS A 299 -10.94 -15.05 4.14
C LYS A 299 -10.65 -15.60 5.54
N GLN A 300 -9.44 -16.12 5.76
CA GLN A 300 -9.01 -16.58 7.08
C GLN A 300 -8.96 -15.43 8.09
N ARG A 301 -8.44 -14.26 7.67
CA ARG A 301 -8.39 -13.05 8.50
C ARG A 301 -9.78 -12.56 8.89
N GLU A 302 -10.72 -12.53 7.96
CA GLU A 302 -12.12 -12.15 8.24
C GLU A 302 -12.74 -13.05 9.31
N LEU A 303 -12.55 -14.37 9.20
CA LEU A 303 -13.07 -15.33 10.18
C LEU A 303 -12.47 -15.10 11.58
N ILE A 304 -11.16 -14.96 11.68
CA ILE A 304 -10.46 -14.75 12.97
C ILE A 304 -10.84 -13.39 13.56
N TYR A 305 -10.88 -12.33 12.75
CA TYR A 305 -11.20 -10.99 13.23
C TYR A 305 -12.67 -10.84 13.62
N ASP A 306 -13.59 -11.52 12.95
CA ASP A 306 -15.00 -11.55 13.35
C ASP A 306 -15.15 -12.20 14.74
N GLN A 307 -14.52 -13.35 14.96
CA GLN A 307 -14.50 -14.01 16.26
C GLN A 307 -13.86 -13.12 17.34
N ARG A 308 -12.72 -12.52 17.03
CA ARG A 308 -12.01 -11.62 17.95
C ARG A 308 -12.85 -10.40 18.32
N ASN A 309 -13.55 -9.80 17.36
CA ASN A 309 -14.41 -8.65 17.59
C ASN A 309 -15.60 -8.99 18.49
N LYS A 310 -16.22 -10.16 18.35
CA LYS A 310 -17.28 -10.64 19.25
C LYS A 310 -16.79 -10.67 20.70
N VAL A 311 -15.61 -11.22 20.93
CA VAL A 311 -14.99 -11.27 22.26
C VAL A 311 -14.71 -9.87 22.81
N LEU A 312 -14.15 -8.96 21.99
CA LEU A 312 -13.83 -7.58 22.37
C LEU A 312 -15.06 -6.72 22.66
N ASN A 313 -16.16 -6.96 21.93
CA ASN A 313 -17.41 -6.24 22.14
C ASN A 313 -18.15 -6.67 23.42
N GLY A 314 -17.64 -7.68 24.11
CA GLY A 314 -18.18 -8.11 25.40
C GLY A 314 -19.31 -9.13 25.29
N ASP A 315 -19.46 -9.80 24.15
CA ASP A 315 -20.42 -10.88 23.99
C ASP A 315 -20.14 -11.99 25.03
N ASP A 316 -21.20 -12.64 25.52
CA ASP A 316 -21.04 -13.81 26.40
C ASP A 316 -20.52 -14.99 25.57
N ILE A 317 -19.33 -15.47 25.92
CA ILE A 317 -18.64 -16.55 25.21
C ILE A 317 -18.68 -17.88 25.95
N LYS A 318 -19.46 -17.97 27.05
CA LYS A 318 -19.55 -19.17 27.87
C LYS A 318 -19.87 -20.43 27.06
N ASP A 319 -20.92 -20.36 26.23
CA ASP A 319 -21.33 -21.49 25.38
C ASP A 319 -20.23 -21.86 24.37
N THR A 320 -19.49 -20.87 23.87
CA THR A 320 -18.36 -21.11 22.97
C THR A 320 -17.22 -21.84 23.69
N ILE A 321 -16.93 -21.45 24.94
CA ILE A 321 -15.91 -22.13 25.76
C ILE A 321 -16.33 -23.57 26.07
N PHE A 322 -17.58 -23.81 26.45
CA PHE A 322 -18.09 -25.17 26.65
C PHE A 322 -17.94 -26.01 25.39
N LYS A 323 -18.34 -25.48 24.25
CA LYS A 323 -18.15 -26.16 22.98
C LYS A 323 -16.68 -26.47 22.69
N MET A 324 -15.75 -25.56 22.97
CA MET A 324 -14.31 -25.79 22.81
C MET A 324 -13.81 -26.92 23.71
N ILE A 325 -14.32 -27.00 24.94
CA ILE A 325 -13.98 -28.07 25.88
C ILE A 325 -14.51 -29.41 25.35
N ASP A 326 -15.78 -29.46 24.96
CA ASP A 326 -16.44 -30.68 24.50
C ASP A 326 -15.80 -31.19 23.20
N ASP A 327 -15.58 -30.32 22.22
CA ASP A 327 -14.92 -30.66 20.97
C ASP A 327 -13.47 -31.18 21.20
N THR A 328 -12.77 -30.63 22.21
CA THR A 328 -11.41 -31.07 22.56
C THR A 328 -11.47 -32.47 23.17
N VAL A 329 -12.39 -32.74 24.09
CA VAL A 329 -12.60 -34.05 24.66
C VAL A 329 -12.91 -35.08 23.58
N ASP A 330 -13.88 -34.79 22.72
CA ASP A 330 -14.26 -35.67 21.60
C ASP A 330 -13.10 -35.96 20.65
N SER A 331 -12.31 -34.95 20.32
CA SER A 331 -11.17 -35.12 19.42
C SER A 331 -10.12 -36.07 20.00
N TYR A 332 -9.79 -35.91 21.26
CA TYR A 332 -8.78 -36.75 21.88
C TYR A 332 -9.31 -38.15 22.25
N CYS A 333 -10.58 -38.29 22.64
CA CYS A 333 -11.22 -39.60 22.76
C CYS A 333 -11.17 -40.37 21.43
N LYS A 334 -11.47 -39.75 20.30
CA LYS A 334 -11.34 -40.33 18.97
C LYS A 334 -9.92 -40.78 18.61
N ILE A 335 -8.89 -40.06 19.10
CA ILE A 335 -7.49 -40.42 18.85
C ILE A 335 -7.08 -41.62 19.70
N PHE A 336 -7.32 -41.58 21.01
CA PHE A 336 -6.86 -42.60 21.95
C PHE A 336 -7.74 -43.86 21.98
N LEU A 337 -9.03 -43.73 21.65
CA LEU A 337 -10.02 -44.80 21.66
C LEU A 337 -10.45 -45.20 20.25
N SER A 338 -9.58 -45.07 19.24
CA SER A 338 -9.88 -45.31 17.83
C SER A 338 -10.00 -46.78 17.44
N ASP A 339 -9.46 -47.71 18.24
CA ASP A 339 -9.49 -49.14 17.91
C ASP A 339 -10.89 -49.72 18.19
N PRO A 340 -11.42 -50.53 17.29
CA PRO A 340 -12.68 -51.26 17.52
C PRO A 340 -12.64 -52.23 18.71
N ILE A 341 -11.45 -52.65 19.13
CA ILE A 341 -11.24 -53.56 20.27
C ILE A 341 -10.83 -52.71 21.48
N GLN A 342 -11.63 -52.72 22.51
CA GLN A 342 -11.43 -51.91 23.73
C GLN A 342 -10.11 -52.21 24.46
N ASP A 343 -9.62 -53.45 24.39
CA ASP A 343 -8.33 -53.82 24.98
C ASP A 343 -7.12 -53.13 24.35
N ASN A 344 -7.28 -52.61 23.13
CA ASN A 344 -6.24 -51.88 22.39
C ASN A 344 -6.29 -50.34 22.62
N TRP A 345 -7.25 -49.84 23.39
CA TRP A 345 -7.37 -48.41 23.67
C TRP A 345 -6.19 -47.90 24.49
N ASP A 346 -5.63 -46.77 24.12
CA ASP A 346 -4.58 -46.10 24.90
C ASP A 346 -5.17 -45.25 26.04
N LEU A 347 -5.78 -45.95 27.01
CA LEU A 347 -6.32 -45.31 28.22
C LEU A 347 -5.24 -44.63 29.07
N LYS A 348 -3.99 -45.09 28.96
CA LYS A 348 -2.87 -44.48 29.67
C LYS A 348 -2.55 -43.10 29.06
N GLY A 349 -2.42 -43.04 27.75
CA GLY A 349 -2.20 -41.77 27.02
C GLY A 349 -3.35 -40.79 27.24
N LEU A 350 -4.60 -41.25 27.17
CA LEU A 350 -5.78 -40.43 27.45
C LEU A 350 -5.75 -39.85 28.87
N ARG A 351 -5.41 -40.65 29.87
CA ARG A 351 -5.31 -40.22 31.25
C ARG A 351 -4.19 -39.20 31.46
N GLU A 352 -3.01 -39.45 30.92
CA GLU A 352 -1.87 -38.53 31.00
C GLU A 352 -2.16 -37.20 30.35
N TYR A 353 -2.92 -37.19 29.23
CA TYR A 353 -3.30 -35.95 28.53
C TYR A 353 -4.26 -35.08 29.34
N PHE A 354 -5.29 -35.68 29.96
CA PHE A 354 -6.30 -34.94 30.72
C PHE A 354 -5.92 -34.67 32.18
N LEU A 355 -4.83 -35.26 32.67
CA LEU A 355 -4.39 -35.14 34.07
C LEU A 355 -4.10 -33.68 34.44
N GLY A 356 -4.68 -33.23 35.54
CA GLY A 356 -4.44 -31.92 36.12
C GLY A 356 -5.32 -30.78 35.59
N TRP A 357 -6.00 -30.99 34.45
CA TRP A 357 -6.94 -30.00 33.95
C TRP A 357 -8.38 -30.51 33.81
N VAL A 358 -8.64 -31.76 33.46
CA VAL A 358 -9.96 -32.40 33.49
C VAL A 358 -9.99 -33.51 34.56
N THR A 359 -9.00 -34.39 34.59
CA THR A 359 -8.95 -35.54 35.49
C THR A 359 -7.96 -35.35 36.62
N ASP A 360 -8.16 -36.08 37.72
CA ASP A 360 -7.26 -36.18 38.86
C ASP A 360 -6.62 -37.56 38.95
N GLU A 361 -5.63 -37.75 39.85
CA GLU A 361 -4.99 -39.05 40.06
C GLU A 361 -6.05 -40.05 40.54
N GLY A 362 -6.24 -41.14 39.80
CA GLY A 362 -7.21 -42.18 40.11
C GLY A 362 -8.46 -42.18 39.20
N ASP A 363 -8.67 -41.17 38.37
CA ASP A 363 -9.74 -41.17 37.39
C ASP A 363 -9.42 -42.07 36.19
N LEU A 364 -10.47 -42.53 35.50
CA LEU A 364 -10.36 -43.41 34.33
C LEU A 364 -9.64 -44.74 34.61
N ASN A 365 -9.70 -45.22 35.85
CA ASN A 365 -9.23 -46.56 36.22
C ASN A 365 -10.38 -47.55 36.08
N PHE A 366 -10.47 -48.18 34.91
CA PHE A 366 -11.48 -49.21 34.64
C PHE A 366 -10.92 -50.61 34.93
N THR A 367 -11.72 -51.45 35.52
CA THR A 367 -11.46 -52.88 35.54
C THR A 367 -11.80 -53.49 34.18
N THR A 368 -11.24 -54.67 33.87
CA THR A 368 -11.51 -55.33 32.57
C THR A 368 -13.00 -55.61 32.36
N GLU A 369 -13.77 -55.85 33.42
CA GLU A 369 -15.22 -56.07 33.34
C GLU A 369 -15.99 -54.77 33.07
N GLU A 370 -15.57 -53.65 33.62
CA GLU A 370 -16.13 -52.31 33.37
C GLU A 370 -15.79 -51.84 31.97
N LEU A 371 -14.57 -52.03 31.53
CA LEU A 371 -14.12 -51.66 30.19
C LEU A 371 -14.94 -52.34 29.10
N ASN A 372 -15.22 -53.63 29.25
CA ASN A 372 -16.03 -54.40 28.29
C ASN A 372 -17.51 -53.95 28.20
N ARG A 373 -17.95 -53.10 29.10
CA ARG A 373 -19.34 -52.54 29.12
C ARG A 373 -19.40 -51.06 28.78
N THR A 374 -18.27 -50.44 28.58
CA THR A 374 -18.17 -48.99 28.40
C THR A 374 -17.80 -48.69 26.95
N ASP A 375 -18.58 -47.88 26.26
CA ASP A 375 -18.28 -47.39 24.91
C ASP A 375 -17.36 -46.15 24.96
N ALA A 376 -16.70 -45.83 23.84
CA ALA A 376 -15.84 -44.66 23.74
C ALA A 376 -16.61 -43.36 23.98
N ASP A 377 -17.88 -43.30 23.55
CA ASP A 377 -18.78 -42.16 23.78
C ASP A 377 -19.13 -42.01 25.27
N ASP A 378 -19.29 -43.08 26.02
CA ASP A 378 -19.52 -43.03 27.48
C ASP A 378 -18.34 -42.41 28.21
N ILE A 379 -17.09 -42.76 27.80
CA ILE A 379 -15.87 -42.17 28.37
C ILE A 379 -15.80 -40.67 28.03
N ALA A 380 -16.14 -40.29 26.79
CA ALA A 380 -16.16 -38.91 26.39
C ALA A 380 -17.18 -38.10 27.20
N GLU A 381 -18.40 -38.64 27.40
CA GLU A 381 -19.43 -37.98 28.22
C GLU A 381 -19.00 -37.85 29.68
N GLN A 382 -18.37 -38.85 30.27
CA GLN A 382 -17.81 -38.74 31.63
C GLN A 382 -16.74 -37.64 31.73
N LEU A 383 -15.85 -37.53 30.75
CA LEU A 383 -14.83 -36.49 30.73
C LEU A 383 -15.43 -35.11 30.56
N LYS A 384 -16.43 -34.93 29.67
CA LYS A 384 -17.16 -33.67 29.50
C LYS A 384 -17.85 -33.28 30.80
N ALA A 385 -18.56 -34.22 31.46
CA ALA A 385 -19.23 -33.96 32.73
C ALA A 385 -18.25 -33.47 33.80
N LYS A 386 -17.09 -34.12 33.92
CA LYS A 386 -16.02 -33.70 34.86
C LYS A 386 -15.44 -32.31 34.51
N ALA A 387 -15.22 -32.04 33.23
CA ALA A 387 -14.75 -30.74 32.80
C ALA A 387 -15.74 -29.60 33.13
N HIS A 388 -17.03 -29.86 32.90
CA HIS A 388 -18.12 -28.96 33.28
C HIS A 388 -18.26 -28.76 34.79
N GLU A 389 -18.09 -29.82 35.57
CA GLU A 389 -18.08 -29.75 37.04
C GLU A 389 -16.91 -28.89 37.56
N LYS A 390 -15.68 -29.12 37.05
CA LYS A 390 -14.52 -28.28 37.37
C LYS A 390 -14.72 -26.83 36.99
N TYR A 391 -15.31 -26.58 35.83
CA TYR A 391 -15.65 -25.25 35.41
C TYR A 391 -16.67 -24.57 36.36
N ALA A 392 -17.76 -25.27 36.72
CA ALA A 392 -18.76 -24.76 37.65
C ALA A 392 -18.18 -24.49 39.03
N ALA A 393 -17.30 -25.36 39.54
CA ALA A 393 -16.59 -25.16 40.81
C ALA A 393 -15.75 -23.86 40.76
N ARG A 394 -15.10 -23.55 39.66
CA ARG A 394 -14.33 -22.32 39.46
C ARG A 394 -15.23 -21.08 39.41
N GLU A 395 -16.34 -21.19 38.71
CA GLU A 395 -17.33 -20.07 38.67
C GLU A 395 -17.89 -19.78 40.07
N ALA A 396 -18.12 -20.80 40.90
CA ALA A 396 -18.51 -20.65 42.28
C ALA A 396 -17.42 -20.04 43.19
N GLU A 397 -16.15 -20.39 42.94
CA GLU A 397 -14.99 -19.92 43.72
C GLU A 397 -14.65 -18.45 43.44
N PHE A 398 -14.59 -18.05 42.15
CA PHE A 398 -14.10 -16.73 41.74
C PHE A 398 -15.20 -15.72 41.39
N GLY A 399 -16.42 -16.16 41.16
CA GLY A 399 -17.55 -15.38 40.70
C GLY A 399 -17.61 -15.30 39.16
N SER A 400 -18.83 -15.17 38.64
CA SER A 400 -19.10 -15.20 37.19
C SER A 400 -18.36 -14.13 36.41
N ASP A 401 -18.29 -12.90 36.91
CA ASP A 401 -17.69 -11.76 36.21
C ASP A 401 -16.19 -11.95 35.98
N ILE A 402 -15.47 -12.46 36.99
CA ILE A 402 -14.04 -12.72 36.90
C ILE A 402 -13.76 -13.88 35.95
N VAL A 403 -14.61 -14.92 35.97
CA VAL A 403 -14.45 -16.06 35.06
C VAL A 403 -14.72 -15.63 33.61
N ARG A 404 -15.76 -14.80 33.33
CA ARG A 404 -16.01 -14.24 32.00
C ARG A 404 -14.82 -13.44 31.47
N GLU A 405 -14.23 -12.58 32.33
CA GLU A 405 -13.05 -11.82 31.93
C GLU A 405 -11.82 -12.71 31.68
N MET A 406 -11.62 -13.74 32.51
CA MET A 406 -10.56 -14.72 32.33
C MET A 406 -10.71 -15.44 30.98
N GLU A 407 -11.90 -15.90 30.64
CA GLU A 407 -12.18 -16.56 29.35
C GLU A 407 -11.82 -15.67 28.17
N ARG A 408 -12.24 -14.40 28.20
CA ARG A 408 -11.91 -13.43 27.16
C ARG A 408 -10.40 -13.28 27.01
N VAL A 409 -9.68 -13.08 28.10
CA VAL A 409 -8.23 -12.90 28.08
C VAL A 409 -7.52 -14.15 27.55
N MET A 410 -7.95 -15.35 28.00
CA MET A 410 -7.33 -16.61 27.57
C MET A 410 -7.59 -16.89 26.08
N LEU A 411 -8.82 -16.70 25.62
CA LEU A 411 -9.19 -16.87 24.23
C LEU A 411 -8.45 -15.89 23.33
N LEU A 412 -8.44 -14.59 23.67
CA LEU A 412 -7.72 -13.58 22.90
C LEU A 412 -6.22 -13.88 22.82
N ARG A 413 -5.61 -14.27 23.94
CA ARG A 413 -4.19 -14.62 23.96
C ARG A 413 -3.88 -15.83 23.08
N SER A 414 -4.70 -16.88 23.14
CA SER A 414 -4.55 -18.06 22.31
C SER A 414 -4.71 -17.73 20.83
N VAL A 415 -5.75 -16.95 20.48
CA VAL A 415 -6.00 -16.51 19.10
C VAL A 415 -4.85 -15.65 18.59
N ASP A 416 -4.45 -14.61 19.32
CA ASP A 416 -3.42 -13.67 18.86
C ASP A 416 -2.07 -14.37 18.63
N THR A 417 -1.65 -15.28 19.55
CA THR A 417 -0.39 -16.01 19.40
C THR A 417 -0.41 -16.94 18.19
N ASN A 418 -1.42 -17.80 18.09
CA ASN A 418 -1.49 -18.79 17.01
C ASN A 418 -1.73 -18.14 15.64
N TRP A 419 -2.48 -17.02 15.60
CA TRP A 419 -2.69 -16.27 14.36
C TRP A 419 -1.41 -15.62 13.85
N MET A 420 -0.57 -15.06 14.72
CA MET A 420 0.74 -14.51 14.34
C MET A 420 1.64 -15.60 13.75
N ASP A 421 1.75 -16.75 14.42
CA ASP A 421 2.55 -17.88 13.95
C ASP A 421 2.01 -18.41 12.59
N HIS A 422 0.68 -18.43 12.43
CA HIS A 422 0.05 -18.85 11.18
C HIS A 422 0.35 -17.92 10.01
N ILE A 423 0.32 -16.59 10.23
CA ILE A 423 0.69 -15.61 9.20
C ILE A 423 2.12 -15.88 8.69
N ASP A 424 3.07 -16.09 9.61
CA ASP A 424 4.45 -16.37 9.26
C ASP A 424 4.60 -17.69 8.49
N ALA A 425 3.89 -18.75 8.93
CA ALA A 425 3.88 -20.04 8.26
C ALA A 425 3.27 -19.96 6.84
N MET A 426 2.21 -19.17 6.66
CA MET A 426 1.59 -18.94 5.36
C MET A 426 2.49 -18.15 4.41
N ASP A 427 3.29 -17.21 4.92
CA ASP A 427 4.27 -16.50 4.09
C ASP A 427 5.39 -17.43 3.62
N GLN A 428 5.87 -18.33 4.48
CA GLN A 428 6.84 -19.36 4.11
C GLN A 428 6.26 -20.33 3.06
N LEU A 429 5.01 -20.77 3.23
CA LEU A 429 4.32 -21.61 2.24
C LEU A 429 4.27 -20.91 0.87
N ARG A 430 3.89 -19.63 0.84
CA ARG A 430 3.81 -18.84 -0.38
C ARG A 430 5.15 -18.75 -1.12
N GLN A 431 6.26 -18.60 -0.39
CA GLN A 431 7.59 -18.56 -0.99
C GLN A 431 8.00 -19.88 -1.65
N GLY A 432 7.57 -21.02 -1.08
CA GLY A 432 7.95 -22.35 -1.56
C GLY A 432 7.00 -22.98 -2.58
N ILE A 433 5.73 -22.59 -2.59
CA ILE A 433 4.66 -23.29 -3.34
C ILE A 433 4.88 -23.28 -4.86
N GLY A 434 5.56 -22.23 -5.38
CA GLY A 434 5.86 -22.10 -6.82
C GLY A 434 6.66 -23.27 -7.39
N LEU A 435 7.42 -23.98 -6.56
CA LEU A 435 8.21 -25.15 -6.98
C LEU A 435 7.32 -26.33 -7.38
N ARG A 436 6.08 -26.41 -6.90
CA ARG A 436 5.14 -27.48 -7.26
C ARG A 436 4.70 -27.42 -8.74
N ALA A 437 4.86 -26.25 -9.40
CA ALA A 437 4.61 -26.13 -10.83
C ALA A 437 5.48 -27.08 -11.68
N TYR A 438 6.68 -27.43 -11.22
CA TYR A 438 7.52 -28.43 -11.90
C TYR A 438 6.92 -29.83 -11.91
N GLY A 439 6.06 -30.14 -10.92
CA GLY A 439 5.28 -31.37 -10.85
C GLY A 439 3.96 -31.32 -11.61
N GLN A 440 3.72 -30.28 -12.44
CA GLN A 440 2.45 -30.05 -13.16
C GLN A 440 1.24 -29.79 -12.24
N HIS A 441 1.46 -29.43 -10.99
CA HIS A 441 0.42 -28.97 -10.09
C HIS A 441 0.23 -27.45 -10.22
N ASP A 442 -1.03 -27.00 -10.14
CA ASP A 442 -1.30 -25.56 -10.08
C ASP A 442 -0.94 -25.02 -8.69
N PRO A 443 0.08 -24.13 -8.58
CA PRO A 443 0.54 -23.61 -7.29
C PRO A 443 -0.56 -22.92 -6.47
N VAL A 444 -1.55 -22.29 -7.13
CA VAL A 444 -2.65 -21.61 -6.42
C VAL A 444 -3.61 -22.61 -5.78
N VAL A 445 -3.88 -23.72 -6.47
CA VAL A 445 -4.73 -24.80 -5.93
C VAL A 445 -4.04 -25.47 -4.75
N GLU A 446 -2.77 -25.82 -4.92
CA GLU A 446 -1.97 -26.43 -3.86
C GLU A 446 -1.86 -25.51 -2.64
N TYR A 447 -1.60 -24.20 -2.85
CA TYR A 447 -1.58 -23.22 -1.77
C TYR A 447 -2.91 -23.16 -1.01
N ARG A 448 -4.04 -23.25 -1.72
CA ARG A 448 -5.37 -23.23 -1.10
C ARG A 448 -5.59 -24.47 -0.24
N ASN A 449 -5.19 -25.65 -0.73
CA ASN A 449 -5.34 -26.91 0.01
C ASN A 449 -4.47 -26.92 1.27
N ASP A 450 -3.17 -26.67 1.12
CA ASP A 450 -2.24 -26.63 2.26
C ASP A 450 -2.65 -25.56 3.28
N SER A 451 -3.12 -24.39 2.82
CA SER A 451 -3.57 -23.32 3.70
C SER A 451 -4.82 -23.68 4.49
N TYR A 452 -5.71 -24.49 3.90
CA TYR A 452 -6.89 -24.98 4.61
C TYR A 452 -6.50 -25.93 5.73
N ASP A 453 -5.58 -26.87 5.46
CA ASP A 453 -5.09 -27.83 6.45
C ASP A 453 -4.36 -27.13 7.59
N MET A 454 -3.50 -26.15 7.26
CA MET A 454 -2.78 -25.33 8.24
C MET A 454 -3.74 -24.49 9.10
N PHE A 455 -4.76 -23.90 8.50
CA PHE A 455 -5.76 -23.11 9.21
C PHE A 455 -6.63 -23.98 10.12
N SER A 456 -7.02 -25.17 9.66
CA SER A 456 -7.74 -26.15 10.48
C SER A 456 -6.90 -26.56 11.70
N ALA A 457 -5.64 -26.92 11.49
CA ALA A 457 -4.73 -27.27 12.59
C ALA A 457 -4.54 -26.12 13.59
N MET A 458 -4.43 -24.88 13.11
CA MET A 458 -4.37 -23.69 13.97
C MET A 458 -5.64 -23.51 14.79
N THR A 459 -6.82 -23.65 14.19
CA THR A 459 -8.11 -23.52 14.92
C THR A 459 -8.29 -24.61 15.97
N ASP A 460 -7.84 -25.82 15.67
CA ASP A 460 -7.83 -26.93 16.62
C ASP A 460 -6.88 -26.64 17.79
N THR A 461 -5.71 -26.09 17.51
CA THR A 461 -4.73 -25.67 18.54
C THR A 461 -5.29 -24.55 19.43
N ILE A 462 -5.96 -23.54 18.85
CA ILE A 462 -6.60 -22.46 19.62
C ILE A 462 -7.66 -23.05 20.56
N ARG A 463 -8.51 -23.95 20.06
CA ARG A 463 -9.56 -24.62 20.83
C ARG A 463 -8.97 -25.40 22.01
N GLU A 464 -7.98 -26.24 21.76
CA GLU A 464 -7.28 -27.04 22.78
C GLU A 464 -6.61 -26.15 23.83
N GLN A 465 -5.81 -25.20 23.41
CA GLN A 465 -5.10 -24.29 24.33
C GLN A 465 -6.08 -23.49 25.18
N THR A 466 -7.17 -23.01 24.60
CA THR A 466 -8.19 -22.25 25.33
C THR A 466 -8.88 -23.12 26.37
N ALA A 467 -9.34 -24.32 26.00
CA ALA A 467 -9.96 -25.27 26.92
C ALA A 467 -9.03 -25.60 28.09
N LYS A 468 -7.77 -25.91 27.80
CA LYS A 468 -6.75 -26.25 28.80
C LYS A 468 -6.43 -25.05 29.71
N LEU A 469 -6.28 -23.84 29.17
CA LEU A 469 -6.00 -22.65 29.97
C LEU A 469 -7.17 -22.30 30.87
N VAL A 470 -8.40 -22.32 30.37
CA VAL A 470 -9.61 -22.01 31.15
C VAL A 470 -9.77 -22.97 32.32
N LEU A 471 -9.46 -24.25 32.18
CA LEU A 471 -9.57 -25.25 33.23
C LEU A 471 -8.34 -25.38 34.14
N SER A 472 -7.14 -24.89 33.76
CA SER A 472 -5.90 -25.07 34.54
C SER A 472 -5.39 -23.80 35.22
N VAL A 473 -5.67 -22.60 34.72
CA VAL A 473 -5.12 -21.34 35.25
C VAL A 473 -5.61 -21.08 36.67
N ARG A 474 -4.69 -20.81 37.60
CA ARG A 474 -5.00 -20.38 38.96
C ARG A 474 -4.95 -18.89 39.08
N ILE A 475 -6.06 -18.26 39.45
CA ILE A 475 -6.14 -16.84 39.70
C ILE A 475 -5.51 -16.55 41.06
N LYS A 476 -4.39 -15.82 41.10
CA LYS A 476 -3.87 -15.30 42.37
C LYS A 476 -4.72 -14.08 42.73
N LYS A 477 -5.49 -14.13 43.82
CA LYS A 477 -6.03 -12.93 44.45
C LYS A 477 -4.83 -12.08 44.85
N ASN A 478 -4.60 -10.96 44.21
CA ASN A 478 -3.69 -9.95 44.74
C ASN A 478 -4.31 -9.51 46.08
N GLU A 479 -3.75 -9.95 47.19
CA GLU A 479 -3.89 -9.25 48.44
C GLU A 479 -3.50 -7.80 48.12
N GLU A 480 -4.38 -6.86 48.45
CA GLU A 480 -4.13 -5.43 48.22
C GLU A 480 -2.73 -5.09 48.70
N VAL A 481 -1.83 -4.80 47.77
CA VAL A 481 -0.58 -4.14 48.11
C VAL A 481 -1.00 -2.76 48.60
N LYS A 482 -1.24 -2.62 49.91
CA LYS A 482 -1.32 -1.32 50.56
C LYS A 482 -0.03 -0.59 50.22
N ARG A 483 -0.12 0.32 49.24
CA ARG A 483 0.93 1.29 48.99
C ARG A 483 1.00 2.14 50.24
N GLU A 484 1.94 1.87 51.15
CA GLU A 484 2.34 2.82 52.16
C GLU A 484 2.77 4.09 51.43
N LYS A 485 2.05 5.18 51.66
CA LYS A 485 2.46 6.50 51.25
C LYS A 485 3.73 6.86 52.05
N VAL A 486 4.88 6.56 51.49
CA VAL A 486 6.14 7.13 51.94
C VAL A 486 6.42 8.37 51.10
N ALA A 487 5.79 9.48 51.47
CA ALA A 487 6.30 10.85 51.34
C ALA A 487 5.25 11.80 51.91
N GLU A 488 5.56 12.37 53.07
CA GLU A 488 4.93 13.59 53.55
C GLU A 488 5.34 14.73 52.60
N GLU A 489 4.35 15.43 52.07
CA GLU A 489 4.54 16.66 51.32
C GLU A 489 5.05 17.74 52.31
N THR A 490 6.27 18.11 52.24
CA THR A 490 6.73 19.43 52.70
C THR A 490 6.48 20.43 51.58
N SER A 491 5.41 21.20 51.77
CA SER A 491 5.05 22.34 50.94
C SER A 491 6.07 23.47 51.13
N THR A 492 6.84 23.81 50.09
CA THR A 492 7.32 25.17 49.89
C THR A 492 7.51 25.46 48.41
N GLY A 493 6.72 26.37 47.88
CA GLY A 493 7.08 27.39 46.91
C GLY A 493 7.22 27.02 45.45
N ASP A 494 6.18 27.35 44.70
CA ASP A 494 6.15 27.86 43.32
C ASP A 494 7.31 27.59 42.38
N LYS A 495 7.06 26.72 41.39
CA LYS A 495 7.39 26.97 39.95
C LYS A 495 6.75 25.87 39.08
N PRO A 496 6.14 26.19 37.91
CA PRO A 496 5.48 25.21 37.07
C PRO A 496 6.50 24.31 36.37
N LEU A 497 6.31 22.97 36.52
CA LEU A 497 7.07 21.94 35.81
C LEU A 497 6.59 21.84 34.37
N THR A 498 7.41 22.32 33.45
CA THR A 498 7.31 22.00 32.02
C THR A 498 7.58 20.53 31.81
N VAL A 499 6.66 19.83 31.15
CA VAL A 499 6.80 18.44 30.70
C VAL A 499 7.91 18.38 29.66
N ARG A 500 9.05 17.81 30.02
CA ARG A 500 10.15 17.52 29.06
C ARG A 500 9.84 16.22 28.30
N GLY A 501 9.81 16.32 26.99
CA GLY A 501 9.81 15.17 26.08
C GLY A 501 11.09 14.33 26.17
N LYS A 502 11.01 13.13 25.66
CA LYS A 502 11.98 12.02 25.58
C LYS A 502 13.45 12.40 25.76
N GLY A 503 14.06 11.74 26.74
CA GLY A 503 15.38 12.00 27.29
C GLY A 503 16.52 12.23 26.31
N GLU A 504 17.15 13.39 26.42
CA GLU A 504 18.47 13.63 25.88
C GLU A 504 19.49 12.80 26.64
N VAL A 505 20.22 11.97 25.92
CA VAL A 505 21.35 11.20 26.50
C VAL A 505 22.44 12.17 26.93
N SER A 506 22.82 12.14 28.19
CA SER A 506 23.91 12.98 28.71
C SER A 506 25.17 12.77 27.87
N LYS A 507 25.87 13.86 27.49
CA LYS A 507 27.12 13.85 26.71
C LYS A 507 28.20 12.90 27.29
N ASN A 508 28.16 12.61 28.59
CA ASN A 508 29.11 11.74 29.28
C ASN A 508 28.58 10.31 29.57
N ALA A 509 27.33 9.99 29.27
CA ALA A 509 26.76 8.64 29.39
C ALA A 509 27.34 7.70 28.33
N LEU A 510 27.27 6.40 28.56
CA LEU A 510 27.62 5.40 27.55
C LEU A 510 26.67 5.50 26.36
N CYS A 511 27.22 5.37 25.16
CA CYS A 511 26.42 5.51 23.93
C CYS A 511 25.38 4.39 23.79
N PRO A 512 24.10 4.72 23.50
CA PRO A 512 23.05 3.70 23.33
C PRO A 512 23.27 2.74 22.15
N CYS A 513 24.24 3.03 21.25
CA CYS A 513 24.57 2.14 20.13
C CYS A 513 25.35 0.88 20.54
N GLY A 514 25.66 0.69 21.83
CA GLY A 514 26.37 -0.49 22.35
C GLY A 514 27.90 -0.49 22.14
N SER A 515 28.49 0.61 21.64
CA SER A 515 29.93 0.71 21.33
C SER A 515 30.84 0.81 22.56
N GLY A 516 30.29 0.91 23.78
CA GLY A 516 31.06 1.09 25.03
C GLY A 516 31.76 2.46 25.19
N LYS A 517 31.60 3.37 24.22
CA LYS A 517 32.17 4.74 24.26
C LYS A 517 31.17 5.74 24.82
N LYS A 518 31.66 6.85 25.39
CA LYS A 518 30.80 7.95 25.82
C LYS A 518 30.07 8.57 24.62
N TYR A 519 28.81 9.01 24.80
CA TYR A 519 27.95 9.53 23.74
C TYR A 519 28.62 10.62 22.90
N LYS A 520 29.27 11.59 23.53
CA LYS A 520 30.06 12.67 22.87
C LYS A 520 31.24 12.18 22.01
N ARG A 521 31.68 10.92 22.15
CA ARG A 521 32.81 10.35 21.39
C ARG A 521 32.34 9.25 20.44
N CYS A 522 31.00 9.13 20.20
CA CYS A 522 30.39 8.16 19.35
C CYS A 522 29.28 8.82 18.52
N CYS A 523 28.03 8.47 18.71
CA CYS A 523 26.91 8.99 17.93
C CYS A 523 26.55 10.45 18.19
N GLY A 524 27.05 11.06 19.25
CA GLY A 524 26.88 12.47 19.56
C GLY A 524 28.14 13.34 19.25
N LYS A 525 29.00 12.90 18.31
CA LYS A 525 30.25 13.61 17.98
C LYS A 525 30.03 14.90 17.19
N ASP A 526 28.92 14.94 16.44
CA ASP A 526 28.57 16.04 15.52
C ASP A 526 27.36 16.87 16.02
N ILE A 527 27.02 16.76 17.32
CA ILE A 527 25.96 17.55 17.97
C ILE A 527 26.62 18.51 18.94
N ASP A 528 26.94 19.70 18.46
CA ASP A 528 27.27 20.87 19.29
C ASP A 528 26.02 21.69 19.59
#